data_f3a5d3f808f4809bff4fa0ecb9061f04
#
_entry.id   f3a5d3f808f4809bff4fa0ecb9061f04
#
_cell.length_a   1.000
_cell.length_b   1.000
_cell.length_c   1.000
_cell.angle_alpha   90.00
_cell.angle_beta   90.00
_cell.angle_gamma   90.00
#
_symmetry.space_group_name_H-M   'P 1'
#
loop_
_entity.id
_entity.type
_entity.pdbx_description
1 polymer ?
#
loop_
_entity_poly.entity_id
_entity_poly.type
_entity_poly.pdbx_seq_one_letter_code
_entity_poly.pdbx_strand_id
1 'polypeptide(L)'
;MSTESLRRTRAPRGFGDRLRDEILDAATELLLETGHAKAVSIRSVAQRVGVTPPSIYLHFEDKDALLDAVCARYFAKLDQEMQRAAEGQPCTVEVLRAQGLAYVRFATETPELYRIATMGEWRSGSDVDSSLASSAFGHMRCTVQALMDESIYPSGDPTRVALQLWSAAHGVAALLIAKPHLPFGDAEAFADQVLGAVFCGHMAVGMVGADATRQQLVDWLMACKSSEEDAPV
;
A
#
# COMPACT_ATOMS: atom_id res chain seq x y z
N MET A 1 -33.25 -26.86 -30.29
CA MET A 1 -33.18 -25.41 -30.02
C MET A 1 -31.72 -25.02 -30.02
N SER A 2 -31.28 -24.35 -31.08
CA SER A 2 -29.88 -24.05 -31.35
C SER A 2 -29.44 -22.86 -30.50
N THR A 3 -28.42 -23.06 -29.68
CA THR A 3 -27.71 -21.98 -28.98
C THR A 3 -26.79 -21.28 -29.96
N GLU A 4 -27.23 -20.13 -30.44
CA GLU A 4 -26.48 -19.23 -31.28
C GLU A 4 -25.35 -18.61 -30.46
N SER A 5 -24.12 -19.08 -30.70
CA SER A 5 -22.89 -18.49 -30.15
C SER A 5 -22.68 -17.13 -30.84
N LEU A 6 -22.90 -16.04 -30.09
CA LEU A 6 -22.56 -14.68 -30.49
C LEU A 6 -21.04 -14.57 -30.70
N ARG A 7 -20.57 -14.82 -31.91
CA ARG A 7 -19.20 -14.55 -32.34
C ARG A 7 -19.01 -13.03 -32.39
N ARG A 8 -18.24 -12.50 -31.43
CA ARG A 8 -17.80 -11.09 -31.42
C ARG A 8 -16.93 -10.83 -32.67
N THR A 9 -17.30 -9.88 -33.50
CA THR A 9 -16.61 -9.49 -34.74
C THR A 9 -15.22 -8.92 -34.44
N ARG A 10 -14.25 -9.11 -35.36
CA ARG A 10 -12.85 -8.64 -35.26
C ARG A 10 -12.81 -7.12 -35.05
N ALA A 11 -12.19 -6.71 -33.94
CA ALA A 11 -12.27 -5.35 -33.41
C ALA A 11 -11.34 -4.34 -34.11
N PRO A 12 -11.71 -3.03 -34.18
CA PRO A 12 -10.88 -1.93 -34.66
C PRO A 12 -9.70 -1.64 -33.73
N ARG A 13 -8.68 -0.91 -34.20
CA ARG A 13 -7.52 -0.45 -33.41
C ARG A 13 -8.01 0.35 -32.18
N GLY A 14 -7.48 0.03 -30.97
CA GLY A 14 -7.92 0.56 -29.67
C GLY A 14 -8.72 -0.44 -28.83
N PHE A 15 -9.13 -1.58 -29.39
CA PHE A 15 -9.89 -2.62 -28.69
C PHE A 15 -9.02 -3.52 -27.80
N GLY A 16 -7.71 -3.55 -28.04
CA GLY A 16 -6.75 -4.36 -27.27
C GLY A 16 -6.64 -3.85 -25.84
N ASP A 17 -6.47 -2.55 -25.65
CA ASP A 17 -6.34 -1.95 -24.32
C ASP A 17 -7.63 -2.11 -23.50
N ARG A 18 -8.78 -1.89 -24.16
CA ARG A 18 -10.08 -2.08 -23.51
C ARG A 18 -10.32 -3.54 -23.08
N LEU A 19 -9.97 -4.52 -23.92
CA LEU A 19 -10.12 -5.92 -23.56
C LEU A 19 -9.16 -6.30 -22.41
N ARG A 20 -7.96 -5.74 -22.38
CA ARG A 20 -7.00 -5.93 -21.29
C ARG A 20 -7.60 -5.43 -19.96
N ASP A 21 -8.23 -4.27 -19.96
CA ASP A 21 -8.88 -3.72 -18.76
C ASP A 21 -10.10 -4.56 -18.34
N GLU A 22 -10.95 -4.98 -19.29
CA GLU A 22 -12.08 -5.89 -19.03
C GLU A 22 -11.61 -7.22 -18.40
N ILE A 23 -10.47 -7.75 -18.82
CA ILE A 23 -9.86 -8.96 -18.24
C ILE A 23 -9.38 -8.70 -16.81
N LEU A 24 -8.73 -7.57 -16.55
CA LEU A 24 -8.27 -7.19 -15.21
C LEU A 24 -9.44 -6.93 -14.26
N ASP A 25 -10.52 -6.30 -14.74
CA ASP A 25 -11.74 -6.10 -13.96
C ASP A 25 -12.37 -7.44 -13.58
N ALA A 26 -12.55 -8.33 -14.54
CA ALA A 26 -13.11 -9.66 -14.31
C ALA A 26 -12.25 -10.51 -13.35
N ALA A 27 -10.93 -10.44 -13.45
CA ALA A 27 -10.01 -11.10 -12.53
C ALA A 27 -10.13 -10.53 -11.11
N THR A 28 -10.20 -9.20 -10.99
CA THR A 28 -10.38 -8.50 -9.71
C THR A 28 -11.71 -8.89 -9.06
N GLU A 29 -12.81 -8.88 -9.80
CA GLU A 29 -14.13 -9.30 -9.30
C GLU A 29 -14.12 -10.74 -8.80
N LEU A 30 -13.53 -11.68 -9.57
CA LEU A 30 -13.41 -13.07 -9.16
C LEU A 30 -12.57 -13.24 -7.88
N LEU A 31 -11.52 -12.42 -7.71
CA LEU A 31 -10.72 -12.41 -6.49
C LEU A 31 -11.54 -11.92 -5.29
N LEU A 32 -12.31 -10.84 -5.47
CA LEU A 32 -13.18 -10.30 -4.42
C LEU A 32 -14.31 -11.27 -4.04
N GLU A 33 -14.91 -11.94 -5.02
CA GLU A 33 -15.98 -12.90 -4.78
C GLU A 33 -15.49 -14.16 -4.04
N THR A 34 -14.30 -14.63 -4.38
CA THR A 34 -13.77 -15.92 -3.89
C THR A 34 -12.83 -15.81 -2.71
N GLY A 35 -12.22 -14.64 -2.50
CA GLY A 35 -11.22 -14.39 -1.48
C GLY A 35 -9.88 -15.11 -1.70
N HIS A 36 -9.70 -15.85 -2.81
CA HIS A 36 -8.54 -16.70 -3.03
C HIS A 36 -8.01 -16.66 -4.47
N ALA A 37 -6.72 -16.36 -4.64
CA ALA A 37 -6.04 -16.41 -5.93
C ALA A 37 -6.13 -17.80 -6.62
N LYS A 38 -6.24 -18.90 -5.84
CA LYS A 38 -6.39 -20.26 -6.37
C LYS A 38 -7.71 -20.47 -7.13
N ALA A 39 -8.77 -19.75 -6.77
CA ALA A 39 -10.08 -19.86 -7.41
C ALA A 39 -10.15 -19.12 -8.77
N VAL A 40 -9.26 -18.17 -9.01
CA VAL A 40 -9.16 -17.48 -10.30
C VAL A 40 -8.39 -18.35 -11.29
N SER A 41 -8.98 -18.58 -12.46
CA SER A 41 -8.36 -19.30 -13.56
C SER A 41 -8.55 -18.54 -14.87
N ILE A 42 -7.66 -18.74 -15.84
CA ILE A 42 -7.81 -18.16 -17.19
C ILE A 42 -9.19 -18.49 -17.78
N ARG A 43 -9.69 -19.71 -17.51
CA ARG A 43 -10.99 -20.16 -18.01
C ARG A 43 -12.14 -19.39 -17.34
N SER A 44 -12.12 -19.20 -16.00
CA SER A 44 -13.15 -18.44 -15.28
C SER A 44 -13.16 -16.96 -15.69
N VAL A 45 -11.99 -16.36 -15.88
CA VAL A 45 -11.86 -14.99 -16.37
C VAL A 45 -12.38 -14.85 -17.80
N ALA A 46 -11.99 -15.75 -18.71
CA ALA A 46 -12.47 -15.77 -20.10
C ALA A 46 -14.00 -15.91 -20.17
N GLN A 47 -14.58 -16.76 -19.33
CA GLN A 47 -16.03 -16.93 -19.21
C GLN A 47 -16.71 -15.65 -18.72
N ARG A 48 -16.16 -14.97 -17.72
CA ARG A 48 -16.68 -13.72 -17.15
C ARG A 48 -16.67 -12.60 -18.18
N VAL A 49 -15.59 -12.44 -18.94
CA VAL A 49 -15.44 -11.43 -20.00
C VAL A 49 -16.25 -11.77 -21.25
N GLY A 50 -16.64 -13.04 -21.45
CA GLY A 50 -17.34 -13.51 -22.64
C GLY A 50 -16.40 -13.69 -23.85
N VAL A 51 -15.15 -14.07 -23.60
CA VAL A 51 -14.14 -14.36 -24.65
C VAL A 51 -13.63 -15.80 -24.55
N THR A 52 -12.80 -16.20 -25.51
CA THR A 52 -12.13 -17.52 -25.45
C THR A 52 -10.84 -17.45 -24.62
N PRO A 53 -10.40 -18.52 -23.93
CA PRO A 53 -9.14 -18.54 -23.22
C PRO A 53 -7.92 -18.11 -24.06
N PRO A 54 -7.77 -18.47 -25.35
CA PRO A 54 -6.73 -17.92 -26.22
C PRO A 54 -6.71 -16.40 -26.32
N SER A 55 -7.86 -15.73 -26.18
CA SER A 55 -7.93 -14.27 -26.20
C SER A 55 -7.27 -13.64 -24.97
N ILE A 56 -7.30 -14.32 -23.82
CA ILE A 56 -6.61 -13.88 -22.59
C ILE A 56 -5.10 -13.95 -22.79
N TYR A 57 -4.61 -15.05 -23.39
CA TYR A 57 -3.18 -15.27 -23.64
C TYR A 57 -2.55 -14.27 -24.63
N LEU A 58 -3.34 -13.50 -25.36
CA LEU A 58 -2.84 -12.37 -26.16
C LEU A 58 -2.42 -11.17 -25.29
N HIS A 59 -2.88 -11.10 -24.05
CA HIS A 59 -2.64 -9.99 -23.13
C HIS A 59 -1.79 -10.37 -21.91
N PHE A 60 -1.88 -11.62 -21.48
CA PHE A 60 -1.18 -12.15 -20.31
C PHE A 60 -0.62 -13.52 -20.64
N GLU A 61 0.68 -13.71 -20.43
CA GLU A 61 1.40 -14.94 -20.77
C GLU A 61 0.82 -16.15 -20.03
N ASP A 62 0.47 -15.96 -18.77
CA ASP A 62 -0.13 -16.97 -17.91
C ASP A 62 -1.04 -16.33 -16.84
N LYS A 63 -1.54 -17.16 -15.93
CA LYS A 63 -2.35 -16.74 -14.80
C LYS A 63 -1.57 -15.82 -13.85
N ASP A 64 -0.31 -16.10 -13.63
CA ASP A 64 0.51 -15.37 -12.66
C ASP A 64 0.79 -13.97 -13.20
N ALA A 65 1.09 -13.82 -14.48
CA ALA A 65 1.21 -12.52 -15.15
C ALA A 65 -0.10 -11.70 -15.08
N LEU A 66 -1.26 -12.36 -15.15
CA LEU A 66 -2.56 -11.70 -14.95
C LEU A 66 -2.73 -11.21 -13.50
N LEU A 67 -2.37 -12.05 -12.52
CA LEU A 67 -2.47 -11.68 -11.10
C LEU A 67 -1.46 -10.59 -10.74
N ASP A 68 -0.25 -10.64 -11.28
CA ASP A 68 0.75 -9.56 -11.13
C ASP A 68 0.22 -8.22 -11.64
N ALA A 69 -0.47 -8.22 -12.77
CA ALA A 69 -1.08 -7.01 -13.31
C ALA A 69 -2.27 -6.51 -12.46
N VAL A 70 -3.02 -7.39 -11.80
CA VAL A 70 -4.06 -7.01 -10.82
C VAL A 70 -3.41 -6.35 -9.61
N CYS A 71 -2.30 -6.90 -9.09
CA CYS A 71 -1.57 -6.31 -7.97
C CYS A 71 -0.93 -4.97 -8.34
N ALA A 72 -0.35 -4.86 -9.53
CA ALA A 72 0.18 -3.58 -10.02
C ALA A 72 -0.91 -2.50 -10.08
N ARG A 73 -2.13 -2.88 -10.53
CA ARG A 73 -3.28 -1.97 -10.54
C ARG A 73 -3.77 -1.61 -9.13
N TYR A 74 -3.69 -2.54 -8.18
CA TYR A 74 -3.96 -2.28 -6.77
C TYR A 74 -3.00 -1.22 -6.21
N PHE A 75 -1.69 -1.40 -6.41
CA PHE A 75 -0.68 -0.44 -5.94
C PHE A 75 -0.79 0.92 -6.62
N ALA A 76 -1.16 0.97 -7.90
CA ALA A 76 -1.42 2.24 -8.59
C ALA A 76 -2.63 2.99 -8.02
N LYS A 77 -3.69 2.28 -7.61
CA LYS A 77 -4.85 2.88 -6.93
C LYS A 77 -4.49 3.35 -5.52
N LEU A 78 -3.76 2.54 -4.77
CA LEU A 78 -3.23 2.93 -3.46
C LEU A 78 -2.41 4.21 -3.55
N ASP A 79 -1.51 4.29 -4.53
CA ASP A 79 -0.71 5.49 -4.77
C ASP A 79 -1.59 6.73 -5.00
N GLN A 80 -2.61 6.61 -5.85
CA GLN A 80 -3.55 7.70 -6.11
C GLN A 80 -4.26 8.19 -4.83
N GLU A 81 -4.69 7.26 -3.97
CA GLU A 81 -5.34 7.63 -2.70
C GLU A 81 -4.35 8.30 -1.74
N MET A 82 -3.12 7.80 -1.65
CA MET A 82 -2.06 8.43 -0.84
C MET A 82 -1.70 9.82 -1.36
N GLN A 83 -1.61 10.01 -2.69
CA GLN A 83 -1.35 11.33 -3.29
C GLN A 83 -2.49 12.32 -3.03
N ARG A 84 -3.75 11.90 -3.21
CA ARG A 84 -4.92 12.73 -2.89
C ARG A 84 -4.94 13.16 -1.43
N ALA A 85 -4.61 12.25 -0.52
CA ALA A 85 -4.54 12.56 0.90
C ALA A 85 -3.41 13.55 1.24
N ALA A 86 -2.33 13.53 0.48
CA ALA A 86 -1.20 14.44 0.61
C ALA A 86 -1.47 15.84 0.06
N GLU A 87 -2.42 15.99 -0.88
CA GLU A 87 -2.75 17.27 -1.50
C GLU A 87 -3.25 18.29 -0.48
N GLY A 88 -2.71 19.51 -0.52
CA GLY A 88 -3.14 20.62 0.33
C GLY A 88 -2.73 20.52 1.80
N GLN A 89 -1.93 19.53 2.18
CA GLN A 89 -1.42 19.43 3.54
C GLN A 89 -0.46 20.59 3.85
N PRO A 90 -0.48 21.15 5.08
CA PRO A 90 0.22 22.39 5.42
C PRO A 90 1.75 22.23 5.52
N CYS A 91 2.25 21.03 5.73
CA CYS A 91 3.68 20.74 5.87
C CYS A 91 3.98 19.27 5.59
N THR A 92 5.27 18.94 5.41
CA THR A 92 5.75 17.60 5.06
C THR A 92 5.40 16.54 6.13
N VAL A 93 5.31 16.95 7.40
CA VAL A 93 4.85 16.09 8.49
C VAL A 93 3.41 15.60 8.27
N GLU A 94 2.51 16.53 7.96
CA GLU A 94 1.11 16.20 7.69
C GLU A 94 0.94 15.46 6.37
N VAL A 95 1.80 15.69 5.37
CA VAL A 95 1.86 14.85 4.15
C VAL A 95 2.14 13.39 4.51
N LEU A 96 3.20 13.13 5.29
CA LEU A 96 3.54 11.77 5.69
C LEU A 96 2.43 11.10 6.50
N ARG A 97 1.85 11.84 7.46
CA ARG A 97 0.71 11.37 8.27
C ARG A 97 -0.48 11.00 7.38
N ALA A 98 -0.87 11.88 6.47
CA ALA A 98 -1.99 11.66 5.56
C ALA A 98 -1.76 10.45 4.62
N GLN A 99 -0.55 10.29 4.09
CA GLN A 99 -0.16 9.11 3.30
C GLN A 99 -0.30 7.81 4.10
N GLY A 100 0.18 7.79 5.34
CA GLY A 100 0.10 6.62 6.21
C GLY A 100 -1.35 6.22 6.55
N LEU A 101 -2.19 7.20 6.89
CA LEU A 101 -3.61 6.97 7.17
C LEU A 101 -4.37 6.51 5.91
N ALA A 102 -4.08 7.11 4.75
CA ALA A 102 -4.67 6.68 3.48
C ALA A 102 -4.28 5.23 3.13
N TYR A 103 -3.04 4.82 3.39
CA TYR A 103 -2.61 3.43 3.24
C TYR A 103 -3.47 2.48 4.09
N VAL A 104 -3.61 2.76 5.38
CA VAL A 104 -4.38 1.89 6.30
C VAL A 104 -5.85 1.84 5.89
N ARG A 105 -6.45 3.00 5.57
CA ARG A 105 -7.84 3.09 5.12
C ARG A 105 -8.07 2.27 3.85
N PHE A 106 -7.26 2.47 2.82
CA PHE A 106 -7.37 1.74 1.55
C PHE A 106 -7.23 0.23 1.74
N ALA A 107 -6.29 -0.21 2.59
CA ALA A 107 -6.10 -1.62 2.91
C ALA A 107 -7.35 -2.22 3.60
N THR A 108 -7.93 -1.51 4.57
CA THR A 108 -9.11 -1.98 5.32
C THR A 108 -10.40 -1.93 4.51
N GLU A 109 -10.51 -1.05 3.53
CA GLU A 109 -11.64 -0.99 2.58
C GLU A 109 -11.56 -2.08 1.50
N THR A 110 -10.36 -2.61 1.22
CA THR A 110 -10.11 -3.61 0.17
C THR A 110 -9.34 -4.83 0.69
N PRO A 111 -9.81 -5.50 1.78
CA PRO A 111 -9.01 -6.47 2.53
C PRO A 111 -8.58 -7.69 1.71
N GLU A 112 -9.40 -8.15 0.76
CA GLU A 112 -9.07 -9.30 -0.07
C GLU A 112 -7.96 -8.98 -1.07
N LEU A 113 -8.05 -7.81 -1.74
CA LEU A 113 -7.00 -7.35 -2.64
C LEU A 113 -5.71 -7.03 -1.88
N TYR A 114 -5.82 -6.42 -0.69
CA TYR A 114 -4.69 -6.18 0.19
C TYR A 114 -3.96 -7.48 0.53
N ARG A 115 -4.68 -8.52 0.97
CA ARG A 115 -4.08 -9.83 1.29
C ARG A 115 -3.38 -10.45 0.09
N ILE A 116 -4.00 -10.37 -1.08
CA ILE A 116 -3.42 -10.91 -2.30
C ILE A 116 -2.18 -10.12 -2.70
N ALA A 117 -2.26 -8.79 -2.71
CA ALA A 117 -1.17 -7.93 -3.17
C ALA A 117 0.03 -7.88 -2.21
N THR A 118 -0.20 -8.07 -0.89
CA THR A 118 0.86 -7.86 0.12
C THR A 118 1.25 -9.11 0.89
N MET A 119 0.41 -10.15 0.92
CA MET A 119 0.63 -11.39 1.69
C MET A 119 0.51 -12.65 0.82
N GLY A 120 0.31 -12.51 -0.50
CA GLY A 120 0.20 -13.64 -1.42
C GLY A 120 1.47 -14.48 -1.44
N GLU A 121 1.33 -15.81 -1.53
CA GLU A 121 2.41 -16.72 -1.83
C GLU A 121 2.79 -16.56 -3.31
N TRP A 122 3.49 -15.49 -3.65
CA TRP A 122 3.98 -15.24 -4.98
C TRP A 122 5.27 -16.03 -5.22
N ARG A 123 5.56 -16.34 -6.48
CA ARG A 123 6.78 -17.02 -6.91
C ARG A 123 8.00 -16.51 -6.18
N SER A 124 8.85 -17.40 -5.68
CA SER A 124 10.23 -17.08 -5.32
C SER A 124 10.92 -16.48 -6.55
N GLY A 125 11.12 -15.17 -6.55
CA GLY A 125 11.80 -14.44 -7.62
C GLY A 125 10.98 -13.42 -8.40
N SER A 126 9.64 -13.35 -8.22
CA SER A 126 8.86 -12.20 -8.66
C SER A 126 8.48 -11.38 -7.43
N ASP A 127 9.21 -10.44 -7.15
CA ASP A 127 8.94 -9.05 -6.91
C ASP A 127 8.43 -8.61 -5.54
N VAL A 128 9.12 -8.99 -4.46
CA VAL A 128 9.43 -8.02 -3.38
C VAL A 128 9.84 -6.67 -4.01
N ASP A 129 10.52 -6.70 -5.15
CA ASP A 129 10.90 -5.53 -5.94
C ASP A 129 9.70 -4.75 -6.50
N SER A 130 8.56 -5.35 -6.83
CA SER A 130 7.43 -4.60 -7.40
C SER A 130 6.75 -3.69 -6.38
N SER A 131 6.68 -4.11 -5.12
CA SER A 131 6.15 -3.24 -4.04
C SER A 131 7.10 -2.08 -3.76
N LEU A 132 8.42 -2.33 -3.74
CA LEU A 132 9.44 -1.29 -3.57
C LEU A 132 9.60 -0.42 -4.82
N ALA A 133 9.39 -0.98 -6.01
CA ALA A 133 9.37 -0.24 -7.27
C ALA A 133 8.02 0.45 -7.51
N SER A 134 7.00 0.22 -6.66
CA SER A 134 5.70 0.87 -6.79
C SER A 134 5.82 2.38 -6.60
N SER A 135 4.98 3.13 -7.31
CA SER A 135 4.89 4.57 -7.15
C SER A 135 4.54 4.98 -5.72
N ALA A 136 3.68 4.23 -5.03
CA ALA A 136 3.28 4.47 -3.64
C ALA A 136 4.47 4.47 -2.69
N PHE A 137 5.34 3.46 -2.77
CA PHE A 137 6.56 3.41 -1.96
C PHE A 137 7.56 4.50 -2.39
N GLY A 138 7.68 4.76 -3.69
CA GLY A 138 8.53 5.82 -4.25
C GLY A 138 8.14 7.20 -3.71
N HIS A 139 6.86 7.54 -3.70
CA HIS A 139 6.37 8.83 -3.17
C HIS A 139 6.57 8.94 -1.66
N MET A 140 6.29 7.90 -0.89
CA MET A 140 6.58 7.90 0.55
C MET A 140 8.07 8.11 0.83
N ARG A 141 8.95 7.46 0.07
CA ARG A 141 10.40 7.65 0.18
C ARG A 141 10.81 9.09 -0.15
N CYS A 142 10.19 9.73 -1.15
CA CYS A 142 10.41 11.16 -1.44
C CYS A 142 9.96 12.06 -0.29
N THR A 143 8.83 11.77 0.36
CA THR A 143 8.36 12.50 1.54
C THR A 143 9.34 12.34 2.71
N VAL A 144 9.87 11.14 2.93
CA VAL A 144 10.93 10.91 3.94
C VAL A 144 12.20 11.69 3.61
N GLN A 145 12.62 11.74 2.34
CA GLN A 145 13.77 12.54 1.93
C GLN A 145 13.54 14.03 2.23
N ALA A 146 12.36 14.56 1.93
CA ALA A 146 12.00 15.94 2.24
C ALA A 146 12.09 16.23 3.76
N LEU A 147 11.62 15.32 4.61
CA LEU A 147 11.76 15.46 6.07
C LEU A 147 13.22 15.46 6.54
N MET A 148 14.11 14.72 5.85
CA MET A 148 15.55 14.75 6.10
C MET A 148 16.17 16.10 5.65
N ASP A 149 15.76 16.59 4.49
CA ASP A 149 16.23 17.87 3.94
C ASP A 149 15.77 19.06 4.80
N GLU A 150 14.58 18.97 5.40
CA GLU A 150 14.04 19.91 6.39
C GLU A 150 14.66 19.74 7.80
N SER A 151 15.57 18.78 7.99
CA SER A 151 16.20 18.45 9.29
C SER A 151 15.22 18.00 10.37
N ILE A 152 14.02 17.54 9.98
CA ILE A 152 13.03 16.95 10.89
C ILE A 152 13.41 15.49 11.21
N TYR A 153 13.92 14.77 10.22
CA TYR A 153 14.52 13.45 10.39
C TYR A 153 16.03 13.52 10.29
N PRO A 154 16.77 12.61 10.95
CA PRO A 154 18.21 12.52 10.78
C PRO A 154 18.56 12.19 9.32
N SER A 155 19.65 12.76 8.82
CA SER A 155 20.17 12.40 7.51
C SER A 155 20.54 10.92 7.46
N GLY A 156 20.30 10.28 6.30
CA GLY A 156 20.57 8.85 6.14
C GLY A 156 19.96 8.29 4.87
N ASP A 157 19.69 6.98 4.87
CA ASP A 157 19.01 6.31 3.76
C ASP A 157 17.48 6.45 3.89
N PRO A 158 16.82 7.23 3.03
CA PRO A 158 15.36 7.42 3.08
C PRO A 158 14.60 6.13 2.81
N THR A 159 15.17 5.19 2.06
CA THR A 159 14.57 3.88 1.79
C THR A 159 14.42 3.07 3.06
N ARG A 160 15.44 3.08 3.91
CA ARG A 160 15.42 2.38 5.19
C ARG A 160 14.35 2.93 6.14
N VAL A 161 14.23 4.24 6.23
CA VAL A 161 13.21 4.90 7.06
C VAL A 161 11.81 4.66 6.49
N ALA A 162 11.63 4.78 5.17
CA ALA A 162 10.37 4.48 4.50
C ALA A 162 9.91 3.03 4.76
N LEU A 163 10.84 2.05 4.74
CA LEU A 163 10.54 0.66 5.09
C LEU A 163 10.07 0.49 6.54
N GLN A 164 10.65 1.23 7.49
CA GLN A 164 10.22 1.19 8.90
C GLN A 164 8.82 1.77 9.07
N LEU A 165 8.53 2.90 8.44
CA LEU A 165 7.20 3.53 8.44
C LEU A 165 6.16 2.62 7.77
N TRP A 166 6.51 2.07 6.60
CA TRP A 166 5.64 1.13 5.90
C TRP A 166 5.37 -0.13 6.73
N SER A 167 6.37 -0.67 7.42
CA SER A 167 6.18 -1.82 8.31
C SER A 167 5.17 -1.54 9.42
N ALA A 168 5.15 -0.33 9.97
CA ALA A 168 4.17 0.08 10.96
C ALA A 168 2.76 0.16 10.35
N ALA A 169 2.59 0.86 9.22
CA ALA A 169 1.32 0.98 8.52
C ALA A 169 0.76 -0.38 8.08
N HIS A 170 1.64 -1.24 7.52
CA HIS A 170 1.31 -2.60 7.14
C HIS A 170 0.89 -3.45 8.34
N GLY A 171 1.60 -3.36 9.46
CA GLY A 171 1.26 -4.08 10.69
C GLY A 171 -0.11 -3.66 11.23
N VAL A 172 -0.42 -2.37 11.26
CA VAL A 172 -1.73 -1.85 11.67
C VAL A 172 -2.82 -2.38 10.74
N ALA A 173 -2.67 -2.21 9.42
CA ALA A 173 -3.65 -2.67 8.43
C ALA A 173 -3.89 -4.18 8.53
N ALA A 174 -2.80 -4.98 8.62
CA ALA A 174 -2.88 -6.42 8.75
C ALA A 174 -3.64 -6.86 10.00
N LEU A 175 -3.41 -6.21 11.15
CA LEU A 175 -4.10 -6.52 12.40
C LEU A 175 -5.58 -6.13 12.34
N LEU A 176 -5.92 -4.96 11.83
CA LEU A 176 -7.31 -4.51 11.68
C LEU A 176 -8.11 -5.47 10.77
N ILE A 177 -7.49 -5.95 9.69
CA ILE A 177 -8.10 -6.90 8.75
C ILE A 177 -8.21 -8.31 9.35
N ALA A 178 -7.15 -8.81 9.97
CA ALA A 178 -7.09 -10.19 10.46
C ALA A 178 -7.81 -10.39 11.79
N LYS A 179 -7.95 -9.36 12.61
CA LYS A 179 -8.48 -9.41 13.96
C LYS A 179 -9.45 -8.26 14.27
N PRO A 180 -10.54 -8.09 13.48
CA PRO A 180 -11.44 -6.93 13.58
C PRO A 180 -12.16 -6.80 14.92
N HIS A 181 -12.17 -7.86 15.75
CA HIS A 181 -12.85 -7.87 17.06
C HIS A 181 -11.92 -7.54 18.24
N LEU A 182 -10.64 -7.24 17.97
CA LEU A 182 -9.78 -6.74 19.04
C LEU A 182 -10.21 -5.32 19.45
N PRO A 183 -9.97 -4.90 20.70
CA PRO A 183 -10.45 -3.62 21.24
C PRO A 183 -9.60 -2.43 20.75
N PHE A 184 -9.51 -2.23 19.45
CA PHE A 184 -8.78 -1.10 18.85
C PHE A 184 -9.47 0.26 19.09
N GLY A 185 -10.79 0.26 19.40
CA GLY A 185 -11.59 1.46 19.39
C GLY A 185 -11.87 1.95 17.97
N ASP A 186 -11.73 3.24 17.75
CA ASP A 186 -11.77 3.80 16.39
C ASP A 186 -10.51 3.42 15.63
N ALA A 187 -10.67 2.80 14.47
CA ALA A 187 -9.58 2.23 13.68
C ALA A 187 -8.64 3.30 13.12
N GLU A 188 -9.17 4.45 12.71
CA GLU A 188 -8.36 5.56 12.19
C GLU A 188 -7.57 6.24 13.30
N ALA A 189 -8.18 6.47 14.46
CA ALA A 189 -7.49 7.02 15.63
C ALA A 189 -6.39 6.07 16.13
N PHE A 190 -6.64 4.76 16.14
CA PHE A 190 -5.63 3.75 16.47
C PHE A 190 -4.46 3.79 15.49
N ALA A 191 -4.74 3.83 14.18
CA ALA A 191 -3.72 3.94 13.15
C ALA A 191 -2.88 5.21 13.33
N ASP A 192 -3.53 6.36 13.55
CA ASP A 192 -2.85 7.64 13.76
C ASP A 192 -1.92 7.61 14.99
N GLN A 193 -2.38 7.03 16.10
CA GLN A 193 -1.57 6.88 17.31
C GLN A 193 -0.31 6.01 17.07
N VAL A 194 -0.46 4.87 16.40
CA VAL A 194 0.67 3.97 16.14
C VAL A 194 1.66 4.60 15.16
N LEU A 195 1.17 5.17 14.07
CA LEU A 195 2.01 5.84 13.06
C LEU A 195 2.69 7.07 13.64
N GLY A 196 1.96 7.86 14.44
CA GLY A 196 2.49 9.02 15.14
C GLY A 196 3.63 8.66 16.11
N ALA A 197 3.49 7.55 16.84
CA ALA A 197 4.55 7.08 17.73
C ALA A 197 5.85 6.72 16.97
N VAL A 198 5.74 6.05 15.82
CA VAL A 198 6.90 5.73 14.98
C VAL A 198 7.51 6.99 14.37
N PHE A 199 6.67 7.90 13.87
CA PHE A 199 7.09 9.19 13.35
C PHE A 199 7.87 10.01 14.39
N CYS A 200 7.29 10.19 15.59
CA CYS A 200 7.93 10.91 16.69
C CYS A 200 9.24 10.24 17.16
N GLY A 201 9.29 8.89 17.11
CA GLY A 201 10.52 8.15 17.38
C GLY A 201 11.67 8.54 16.46
N HIS A 202 11.40 8.68 15.15
CA HIS A 202 12.40 9.13 14.18
C HIS A 202 12.82 10.59 14.41
N MET A 203 11.88 11.48 14.76
CA MET A 203 12.22 12.86 15.12
C MET A 203 13.13 12.92 16.36
N ALA A 204 12.78 12.19 17.42
CA ALA A 204 13.58 12.14 18.64
C ALA A 204 15.00 11.64 18.37
N VAL A 205 15.15 10.61 17.55
CA VAL A 205 16.48 10.13 17.11
C VAL A 205 17.23 11.24 16.35
N GLY A 206 16.56 12.01 15.50
CA GLY A 206 17.14 13.14 14.81
C GLY A 206 17.67 14.23 15.73
N MET A 207 16.95 14.51 16.81
CA MET A 207 17.33 15.55 17.79
C MET A 207 18.49 15.14 18.70
N VAL A 208 18.56 13.85 19.06
CA VAL A 208 19.62 13.33 19.96
C VAL A 208 20.86 12.89 19.18
N GLY A 209 20.67 12.37 17.98
CA GLY A 209 21.72 11.88 17.07
C GLY A 209 21.38 10.51 16.51
N ALA A 210 21.79 10.26 15.26
CA ALA A 210 21.48 9.03 14.54
C ALA A 210 21.97 7.74 15.22
N ASP A 211 23.05 7.84 15.98
CA ASP A 211 23.67 6.73 16.73
C ASP A 211 23.28 6.71 18.21
N ALA A 212 22.26 7.51 18.61
CA ALA A 212 21.84 7.60 20.00
C ALA A 212 21.35 6.25 20.53
N THR A 213 21.84 5.88 21.71
CA THR A 213 21.35 4.72 22.46
C THR A 213 19.95 4.99 23.01
N ARG A 214 19.20 3.92 23.33
CA ARG A 214 17.90 4.07 23.97
C ARG A 214 17.97 4.86 25.27
N GLN A 215 19.05 4.69 26.05
CA GLN A 215 19.25 5.43 27.30
C GLN A 215 19.42 6.93 27.03
N GLN A 216 20.22 7.31 26.05
CA GLN A 216 20.41 8.72 25.69
C GLN A 216 19.09 9.38 25.22
N LEU A 217 18.25 8.65 24.49
CA LEU A 217 16.91 9.13 24.12
C LEU A 217 16.01 9.34 25.35
N VAL A 218 16.02 8.39 26.30
CA VAL A 218 15.28 8.52 27.56
C VAL A 218 15.77 9.71 28.36
N ASP A 219 17.08 9.85 28.54
CA ASP A 219 17.69 10.95 29.31
C ASP A 219 17.34 12.32 28.67
N TRP A 220 17.36 12.41 27.33
CA TRP A 220 16.97 13.61 26.61
C TRP A 220 15.48 13.94 26.80
N LEU A 221 14.58 12.95 26.69
CA LEU A 221 13.14 13.14 26.93
C LEU A 221 12.87 13.61 28.37
N MET A 222 13.56 13.05 29.35
CA MET A 222 13.42 13.45 30.74
C MET A 222 13.92 14.89 30.98
N ALA A 223 15.02 15.27 30.34
CA ALA A 223 15.54 16.64 30.40
C ALA A 223 14.57 17.66 29.78
N CYS A 224 13.95 17.34 28.62
CA CYS A 224 12.95 18.20 28.02
C CYS A 224 11.74 18.42 28.96
N LYS A 225 11.27 17.35 29.62
CA LYS A 225 10.14 17.43 30.56
C LYS A 225 10.46 18.33 31.76
N SER A 226 11.65 18.22 32.33
CA SER A 226 12.07 19.04 33.48
C SER A 226 12.18 20.53 33.11
N SER A 227 12.56 20.84 31.86
CA SER A 227 12.66 22.22 31.39
C SER A 227 11.31 22.92 31.22
N GLU A 228 10.21 22.17 31.01
CA GLU A 228 8.86 22.72 30.95
C GLU A 228 8.29 23.03 32.36
N GLU A 229 8.68 22.26 33.39
CA GLU A 229 8.24 22.47 34.77
C GLU A 229 8.90 23.71 35.41
N ASP A 230 10.06 24.14 34.92
CA ASP A 230 10.81 25.30 35.42
C ASP A 230 10.51 26.60 34.64
N ALA A 231 9.63 26.59 33.63
CA ALA A 231 9.26 27.81 32.90
C ALA A 231 8.32 28.68 33.76
N PRO A 232 8.67 29.94 34.05
CA PRO A 232 7.82 30.82 34.85
C PRO A 232 6.52 31.12 34.09
N VAL A 233 5.37 31.00 34.78
CA VAL A 233 4.03 31.34 34.34
C VAL A 233 3.90 32.84 34.13
#